data_d3cfb03243e82ad3728aa0d1d62a1246
#
_entry.id   d3cfb03243e82ad3728aa0d1d62a1246
#
_cell.length_a   1.000
_cell.length_b   1.000
_cell.length_c   1.000
_cell.angle_alpha   90.00
_cell.angle_beta   90.00
_cell.angle_gamma   90.00
#
_symmetry.space_group_name_H-M   'P 1'
#
loop_
_entity.id
_entity.type
_entity.pdbx_description
1 polymer ?
#
loop_
_entity_poly.entity_id
_entity_poly.type
_entity_poly.pdbx_seq_one_letter_code
_entity_poly.pdbx_strand_id
1 'polypeptide(L)'
;VKIGIIQIVEHPALDAAREGFLDALKENGYEVDKNLDLQYQSAQGDQTLLNSIANQYASSDLDLILAIATPSAQAMAAQTEDIPILVTAVTDLVVAGLVESNENPGTNVSGTSDMNPVKDQLELLKKLFPDVKTVGIIYNAAEINSEIQVNVAKEAAPELGLEIVEKSVATSADVLQAAQSLVGSVEAIYVPTDNMVVSAAQSVVQVANENKIPLIAGESSVVEKGGLATVGIIYYDLGKQTGEMAIRVLEGEDISQMPVERQERFDTIINKDTVELLGITIPEDLANEATIKSFDE
;
A
#
# COMPACT_ATOMS: atom_id res chain seq x y z
N VAL A 1 13.29 21.81 13.53
CA VAL A 1 12.29 20.77 13.59
C VAL A 1 12.98 19.41 13.46
N LYS A 2 12.55 18.42 14.24
CA LYS A 2 13.08 17.05 14.23
C LYS A 2 11.98 16.07 13.87
N ILE A 3 12.14 15.35 12.77
CA ILE A 3 11.16 14.37 12.27
C ILE A 3 11.81 12.98 12.21
N GLY A 4 11.13 11.99 12.80
CA GLY A 4 11.46 10.58 12.62
C GLY A 4 10.58 9.95 11.54
N ILE A 5 11.16 9.21 10.60
CA ILE A 5 10.42 8.41 9.63
C ILE A 5 10.72 6.93 9.89
N ILE A 6 9.68 6.15 10.16
CA ILE A 6 9.76 4.70 10.34
C ILE A 6 8.97 3.99 9.24
N GLN A 7 9.61 3.01 8.59
CA GLN A 7 9.04 2.25 7.47
C GLN A 7 9.27 0.76 7.68
N ILE A 8 8.23 -0.07 7.51
CA ILE A 8 8.33 -1.53 7.72
C ILE A 8 9.31 -2.18 6.74
N VAL A 9 9.21 -1.83 5.46
CA VAL A 9 10.03 -2.40 4.38
C VAL A 9 10.15 -1.40 3.24
N GLU A 10 11.20 -1.50 2.45
CA GLU A 10 11.39 -0.69 1.25
C GLU A 10 10.78 -1.38 0.03
N HIS A 11 9.87 -0.70 -0.64
CA HIS A 11 9.37 -1.01 -1.97
C HIS A 11 8.82 0.26 -2.63
N PRO A 12 8.67 0.29 -3.97
CA PRO A 12 8.45 1.53 -4.71
C PRO A 12 7.25 2.37 -4.25
N ALA A 13 6.12 1.74 -3.85
CA ALA A 13 4.96 2.48 -3.39
C ALA A 13 5.21 3.23 -2.07
N LEU A 14 5.81 2.55 -1.06
CA LEU A 14 6.14 3.20 0.21
C LEU A 14 7.25 4.25 0.07
N ASP A 15 8.23 3.99 -0.81
CA ASP A 15 9.30 4.95 -1.09
C ASP A 15 8.75 6.19 -1.77
N ALA A 16 7.81 6.04 -2.73
CA ALA A 16 7.11 7.16 -3.36
C ALA A 16 6.30 7.99 -2.36
N ALA A 17 5.61 7.34 -1.40
CA ALA A 17 4.91 8.05 -0.33
C ALA A 17 5.88 8.85 0.54
N ARG A 18 7.04 8.29 0.89
CA ARG A 18 8.09 9.01 1.63
C ARG A 18 8.61 10.20 0.84
N GLU A 19 8.88 10.03 -0.46
CA GLU A 19 9.34 11.11 -1.33
C GLU A 19 8.31 12.25 -1.41
N GLY A 20 7.03 11.94 -1.65
CA GLY A 20 5.96 12.93 -1.67
C GLY A 20 5.86 13.72 -0.36
N PHE A 21 5.97 13.03 0.78
CA PHE A 21 6.00 13.67 2.10
C PHE A 21 7.17 14.65 2.24
N LEU A 22 8.37 14.25 1.86
CA LEU A 22 9.57 15.09 1.94
C LEU A 22 9.49 16.27 0.99
N ASP A 23 8.95 16.09 -0.21
CA ASP A 23 8.77 17.17 -1.18
C ASP A 23 7.75 18.20 -0.68
N ALA A 24 6.65 17.79 -0.05
CA ALA A 24 5.70 18.71 0.57
C ALA A 24 6.36 19.54 1.68
N LEU A 25 7.16 18.94 2.54
CA LEU A 25 7.92 19.66 3.56
C LEU A 25 8.88 20.68 2.93
N LYS A 26 9.62 20.27 1.92
CA LYS A 26 10.58 21.13 1.21
C LYS A 26 9.91 22.30 0.51
N GLU A 27 8.78 22.09 -0.17
CA GLU A 27 7.99 23.14 -0.83
C GLU A 27 7.48 24.18 0.18
N ASN A 28 7.32 23.79 1.45
CA ASN A 28 6.90 24.66 2.55
C ASN A 28 8.06 25.16 3.42
N GLY A 29 9.30 25.06 2.92
CA GLY A 29 10.47 25.68 3.51
C GLY A 29 11.17 24.83 4.61
N TYR A 30 10.78 23.58 4.81
CA TYR A 30 11.50 22.65 5.67
C TYR A 30 12.56 21.90 4.87
N GLU A 31 13.81 22.26 5.03
CA GLU A 31 14.91 21.68 4.26
C GLU A 31 15.85 20.89 5.19
N VAL A 32 16.14 19.64 4.79
CA VAL A 32 17.09 18.77 5.51
C VAL A 32 18.45 19.47 5.62
N ASP A 33 19.12 19.31 6.75
CA ASP A 33 20.42 19.91 7.11
C ASP A 33 20.40 21.46 7.24
N LYS A 34 19.25 22.12 7.08
CA LYS A 34 19.11 23.55 7.33
C LYS A 34 18.26 23.83 8.57
N ASN A 35 16.97 23.50 8.51
CA ASN A 35 16.00 23.71 9.59
C ASN A 35 15.18 22.45 9.91
N LEU A 36 15.47 21.32 9.22
CA LEU A 36 14.88 20.01 9.43
C LEU A 36 15.99 19.00 9.74
N ASP A 37 15.94 18.43 10.97
CA ASP A 37 16.70 17.26 11.38
C ASP A 37 15.85 16.02 11.09
N LEU A 38 16.25 15.24 10.10
CA LEU A 38 15.50 14.11 9.59
C LEU A 38 16.20 12.79 9.98
N GLN A 39 15.46 11.92 10.65
CA GLN A 39 15.90 10.56 10.95
C GLN A 39 15.02 9.57 10.19
N TYR A 40 15.63 8.72 9.37
CA TYR A 40 14.93 7.67 8.63
C TYR A 40 15.46 6.29 9.01
N GLN A 41 14.57 5.36 9.32
CA GLN A 41 14.91 3.95 9.54
C GLN A 41 13.86 3.03 8.88
N SER A 42 14.37 2.00 8.19
CA SER A 42 13.58 0.91 7.64
C SER A 42 13.82 -0.37 8.44
N ALA A 43 12.75 -1.07 8.76
CA ALA A 43 12.82 -2.35 9.46
C ALA A 43 13.09 -3.55 8.54
N GLN A 44 13.16 -3.34 7.23
CA GLN A 44 13.45 -4.35 6.22
C GLN A 44 12.57 -5.62 6.31
N GLY A 45 11.31 -5.44 6.72
CA GLY A 45 10.34 -6.52 6.89
C GLY A 45 10.48 -7.30 8.21
N ASP A 46 11.38 -6.89 9.11
CA ASP A 46 11.58 -7.54 10.42
C ASP A 46 10.78 -6.84 11.52
N GLN A 47 9.80 -7.53 12.08
CA GLN A 47 8.93 -6.99 13.14
C GLN A 47 9.70 -6.69 14.44
N THR A 48 10.77 -7.45 14.74
CA THR A 48 11.58 -7.20 15.94
C THR A 48 12.38 -5.92 15.79
N LEU A 49 12.97 -5.72 14.61
CA LEU A 49 13.67 -4.48 14.29
C LEU A 49 12.70 -3.29 14.27
N LEU A 50 11.50 -3.46 13.70
CA LEU A 50 10.45 -2.43 13.71
C LEU A 50 10.12 -1.95 15.12
N ASN A 51 9.89 -2.88 16.05
CA ASN A 51 9.60 -2.57 17.45
C ASN A 51 10.80 -1.90 18.14
N SER A 52 12.01 -2.27 17.79
CA SER A 52 13.24 -1.63 18.32
C SER A 52 13.37 -0.18 17.85
N ILE A 53 13.11 0.09 16.57
CA ILE A 53 13.10 1.44 15.99
C ILE A 53 12.00 2.29 16.66
N ALA A 54 10.80 1.73 16.81
CA ALA A 54 9.68 2.43 17.44
C ALA A 54 10.00 2.83 18.89
N ASN A 55 10.59 1.94 19.66
CA ASN A 55 11.03 2.24 21.03
C ASN A 55 12.14 3.32 21.08
N GLN A 56 13.08 3.28 20.13
CA GLN A 56 14.11 4.31 20.01
C GLN A 56 13.49 5.68 19.71
N TYR A 57 12.56 5.76 18.76
CA TYR A 57 11.91 7.03 18.39
C TYR A 57 11.03 7.58 19.51
N ALA A 58 10.30 6.73 20.22
CA ALA A 58 9.50 7.13 21.37
C ALA A 58 10.33 7.74 22.52
N SER A 59 11.62 7.37 22.60
CA SER A 59 12.58 7.88 23.59
C SER A 59 13.42 9.06 23.07
N SER A 60 13.19 9.48 21.83
CA SER A 60 13.92 10.56 21.18
C SER A 60 13.16 11.89 21.31
N ASP A 61 13.90 13.00 21.22
CA ASP A 61 13.34 14.36 21.22
C ASP A 61 12.90 14.74 19.80
N LEU A 62 11.80 14.10 19.33
CA LEU A 62 11.19 14.34 18.03
C LEU A 62 9.96 15.24 18.15
N ASP A 63 9.79 16.15 17.20
CA ASP A 63 8.59 17.01 17.11
C ASP A 63 7.43 16.30 16.40
N LEU A 64 7.73 15.33 15.53
CA LEU A 64 6.77 14.58 14.72
C LEU A 64 7.36 13.24 14.28
N ILE A 65 6.52 12.23 14.17
CA ILE A 65 6.88 10.95 13.55
C ILE A 65 5.99 10.71 12.32
N LEU A 66 6.60 10.33 11.21
CA LEU A 66 5.92 9.72 10.07
C LEU A 66 6.07 8.21 10.16
N ALA A 67 4.96 7.50 10.29
CA ALA A 67 4.92 6.05 10.22
C ALA A 67 4.33 5.59 8.88
N ILE A 68 5.14 4.90 8.09
CA ILE A 68 4.78 4.44 6.74
C ILE A 68 4.37 2.98 6.80
N ALA A 69 3.16 2.68 6.38
CA ALA A 69 2.45 1.40 6.41
C ALA A 69 1.88 1.02 7.80
N THR A 70 0.83 0.21 7.78
CA THR A 70 0.07 -0.19 8.98
C THR A 70 0.94 -0.79 10.09
N PRO A 71 1.88 -1.72 9.82
CA PRO A 71 2.74 -2.27 10.89
C PRO A 71 3.59 -1.21 11.58
N SER A 72 4.11 -0.22 10.82
CA SER A 72 4.90 0.88 11.37
C SER A 72 4.06 1.80 12.26
N ALA A 73 2.84 2.11 11.81
CA ALA A 73 1.89 2.91 12.56
C ALA A 73 1.51 2.24 13.90
N GLN A 74 1.19 0.95 13.86
CA GLN A 74 0.87 0.18 15.07
C GLN A 74 2.06 0.08 16.03
N ALA A 75 3.26 -0.16 15.51
CA ALA A 75 4.48 -0.21 16.33
C ALA A 75 4.74 1.12 17.05
N MET A 76 4.58 2.26 16.35
CA MET A 76 4.77 3.58 16.94
C MET A 76 3.68 3.95 17.95
N ALA A 77 2.41 3.75 17.62
CA ALA A 77 1.29 4.05 18.51
C ALA A 77 1.34 3.24 19.81
N ALA A 78 1.92 2.04 19.79
CA ALA A 78 2.14 1.22 20.98
C ALA A 78 3.25 1.74 21.91
N GLN A 79 4.11 2.67 21.47
CA GLN A 79 5.28 3.13 22.21
C GLN A 79 5.14 4.56 22.76
N THR A 80 4.29 5.40 22.18
CA THR A 80 4.13 6.78 22.63
C THR A 80 2.71 7.31 22.39
N GLU A 81 2.22 8.06 23.38
CA GLU A 81 0.99 8.85 23.28
C GLU A 81 1.29 10.36 23.26
N ASP A 82 2.57 10.76 23.41
CA ASP A 82 2.98 12.16 23.55
C ASP A 82 3.42 12.79 22.24
N ILE A 83 4.18 12.04 21.41
CA ILE A 83 4.73 12.54 20.16
C ILE A 83 3.65 12.40 19.06
N PRO A 84 3.32 13.47 18.30
CA PRO A 84 2.41 13.37 17.17
C PRO A 84 2.90 12.35 16.14
N ILE A 85 1.99 11.46 15.69
CA ILE A 85 2.29 10.45 14.68
C ILE A 85 1.38 10.67 13.48
N LEU A 86 1.95 11.09 12.37
CA LEU A 86 1.26 11.04 11.08
C LEU A 86 1.54 9.71 10.40
N VAL A 87 0.48 9.15 9.80
CA VAL A 87 0.59 7.89 9.07
C VAL A 87 0.29 8.08 7.59
N THR A 88 0.93 7.31 6.74
CA THR A 88 0.64 7.19 5.32
C THR A 88 0.72 5.72 4.90
N ALA A 89 0.05 5.35 3.82
CA ALA A 89 -0.05 3.97 3.37
C ALA A 89 -0.63 3.03 4.45
N VAL A 90 -1.67 3.49 5.13
CA VAL A 90 -2.42 2.72 6.13
C VAL A 90 -3.84 2.50 5.62
N THR A 91 -4.24 1.24 5.46
CA THR A 91 -5.51 0.89 4.81
C THR A 91 -6.73 1.36 5.59
N ASP A 92 -6.80 1.04 6.89
CA ASP A 92 -7.89 1.46 7.76
C ASP A 92 -7.37 1.76 9.17
N LEU A 93 -7.34 3.04 9.53
CA LEU A 93 -6.80 3.48 10.80
C LEU A 93 -7.67 3.05 12.00
N VAL A 94 -8.98 2.97 11.82
CA VAL A 94 -9.91 2.54 12.88
C VAL A 94 -9.75 1.06 13.17
N VAL A 95 -9.78 0.22 12.12
CA VAL A 95 -9.62 -1.24 12.26
C VAL A 95 -8.21 -1.60 12.74
N ALA A 96 -7.20 -0.81 12.37
CA ALA A 96 -5.84 -0.97 12.87
C ALA A 96 -5.68 -0.55 14.35
N GLY A 97 -6.72 0.06 14.96
CA GLY A 97 -6.69 0.49 16.36
C GLY A 97 -5.86 1.74 16.61
N LEU A 98 -5.69 2.59 15.61
CA LEU A 98 -4.85 3.79 15.66
C LEU A 98 -5.63 5.05 16.05
N VAL A 99 -6.91 5.11 15.70
CA VAL A 99 -7.79 6.25 15.94
C VAL A 99 -9.17 5.77 16.39
N GLU A 100 -9.92 6.63 17.09
CA GLU A 100 -11.30 6.33 17.53
C GLU A 100 -12.27 6.36 16.35
N SER A 101 -12.15 7.36 15.47
CA SER A 101 -12.87 7.47 14.20
C SER A 101 -12.05 8.26 13.18
N ASN A 102 -12.42 8.17 11.90
CA ASN A 102 -11.74 8.92 10.84
C ASN A 102 -12.01 10.43 10.92
N GLU A 103 -13.20 10.82 11.42
CA GLU A 103 -13.60 12.23 11.56
C GLU A 103 -12.99 12.88 12.79
N ASN A 104 -12.82 12.12 13.88
CA ASN A 104 -12.27 12.57 15.15
C ASN A 104 -11.31 11.49 15.67
N PRO A 105 -10.03 11.58 15.35
CA PRO A 105 -9.04 10.58 15.74
C PRO A 105 -8.96 10.30 17.24
N GLY A 106 -9.03 11.34 18.08
CA GLY A 106 -9.06 11.21 19.55
C GLY A 106 -7.74 10.72 20.17
N THR A 107 -6.71 10.47 19.38
CA THR A 107 -5.40 9.97 19.78
C THR A 107 -4.29 10.91 19.30
N ASN A 108 -3.03 10.59 19.58
CA ASN A 108 -1.88 11.29 18.98
C ASN A 108 -1.57 10.84 17.54
N VAL A 109 -2.49 10.13 16.90
CA VAL A 109 -2.34 9.60 15.52
C VAL A 109 -3.38 10.21 14.60
N SER A 110 -2.97 10.65 13.42
CA SER A 110 -3.81 10.94 12.27
C SER A 110 -3.01 10.70 10.99
N GLY A 111 -3.55 11.00 9.82
CA GLY A 111 -2.83 10.86 8.56
C GLY A 111 -3.71 10.51 7.39
N THR A 112 -3.16 9.79 6.43
CA THR A 112 -3.85 9.41 5.20
C THR A 112 -4.11 7.92 5.11
N SER A 113 -5.32 7.56 4.64
CA SER A 113 -5.69 6.19 4.32
C SER A 113 -5.39 5.87 2.86
N ASP A 114 -4.83 4.69 2.62
CA ASP A 114 -4.58 4.14 1.28
C ASP A 114 -5.59 3.05 0.90
N MET A 115 -6.78 3.03 1.51
CA MET A 115 -7.81 2.06 1.16
C MET A 115 -8.09 2.10 -0.34
N ASN A 116 -7.64 1.07 -1.04
CA ASN A 116 -7.83 0.89 -2.47
C ASN A 116 -9.19 0.28 -2.81
N PRO A 117 -9.72 0.51 -4.01
CA PRO A 117 -11.03 0.02 -4.44
C PRO A 117 -10.95 -1.45 -4.87
N VAL A 118 -10.82 -2.38 -3.91
CA VAL A 118 -10.63 -3.83 -4.16
C VAL A 118 -11.70 -4.42 -5.08
N LYS A 119 -12.96 -3.99 -4.92
CA LYS A 119 -14.05 -4.44 -5.80
C LYS A 119 -13.81 -4.00 -7.24
N ASP A 120 -13.43 -2.74 -7.46
CA ASP A 120 -13.16 -2.20 -8.81
C ASP A 120 -11.96 -2.91 -9.47
N GLN A 121 -10.98 -3.32 -8.67
CA GLN A 121 -9.84 -4.12 -9.15
C GLN A 121 -10.29 -5.50 -9.63
N LEU A 122 -11.19 -6.16 -8.92
CA LEU A 122 -11.78 -7.44 -9.37
C LEU A 122 -12.73 -7.23 -10.56
N GLU A 123 -13.46 -6.13 -10.63
CA GLU A 123 -14.26 -5.75 -11.79
C GLU A 123 -13.39 -5.50 -13.03
N LEU A 124 -12.22 -4.86 -12.85
CA LEU A 124 -11.23 -4.70 -13.92
C LEU A 124 -10.75 -6.04 -14.45
N LEU A 125 -10.48 -7.02 -13.55
CA LEU A 125 -10.17 -8.39 -13.97
C LEU A 125 -11.28 -8.97 -14.83
N LYS A 126 -12.54 -8.82 -14.42
CA LYS A 126 -13.70 -9.35 -15.16
C LYS A 126 -13.93 -8.65 -16.50
N LYS A 127 -13.60 -7.36 -16.62
CA LYS A 127 -13.64 -6.64 -17.89
C LYS A 127 -12.59 -7.17 -18.88
N LEU A 128 -11.38 -7.47 -18.39
CA LEU A 128 -10.30 -8.00 -19.20
C LEU A 128 -10.43 -9.50 -19.48
N PHE A 129 -10.98 -10.27 -18.53
CA PHE A 129 -11.15 -11.73 -18.58
C PHE A 129 -12.54 -12.13 -18.10
N PRO A 130 -13.60 -12.00 -18.95
CA PRO A 130 -15.00 -12.25 -18.54
C PRO A 130 -15.25 -13.68 -18.04
N ASP A 131 -14.50 -14.65 -18.52
CA ASP A 131 -14.68 -16.08 -18.22
C ASP A 131 -13.99 -16.54 -16.94
N VAL A 132 -13.09 -15.74 -16.36
CA VAL A 132 -12.39 -16.07 -15.10
C VAL A 132 -13.39 -16.32 -13.97
N LYS A 133 -13.19 -17.43 -13.25
CA LYS A 133 -14.03 -17.87 -12.12
C LYS A 133 -13.25 -18.01 -10.81
N THR A 134 -11.94 -18.28 -10.88
CA THR A 134 -11.12 -18.53 -9.69
C THR A 134 -9.97 -17.55 -9.61
N VAL A 135 -9.81 -16.90 -8.45
CA VAL A 135 -8.76 -15.92 -8.18
C VAL A 135 -7.96 -16.34 -6.95
N GLY A 136 -6.66 -16.52 -7.13
CA GLY A 136 -5.74 -16.75 -6.03
C GLY A 136 -5.32 -15.44 -5.39
N ILE A 137 -5.37 -15.33 -4.07
CA ILE A 137 -4.85 -14.18 -3.32
C ILE A 137 -3.67 -14.66 -2.47
N ILE A 138 -2.52 -13.96 -2.62
CA ILE A 138 -1.34 -14.20 -1.79
C ILE A 138 -1.21 -13.03 -0.82
N TYR A 139 -1.14 -13.32 0.47
CA TYR A 139 -1.07 -12.28 1.50
C TYR A 139 -0.44 -12.77 2.80
N ASN A 140 0.05 -11.84 3.61
CA ASN A 140 0.50 -12.09 4.97
C ASN A 140 -0.67 -11.91 5.95
N ALA A 141 -1.17 -12.99 6.53
CA ALA A 141 -2.28 -12.95 7.49
C ALA A 141 -1.93 -12.26 8.83
N ALA A 142 -0.66 -11.93 9.08
CA ALA A 142 -0.24 -11.12 10.22
C ALA A 142 -0.35 -9.61 9.96
N GLU A 143 -0.58 -9.18 8.72
CA GLU A 143 -0.83 -7.78 8.36
C GLU A 143 -2.34 -7.52 8.30
N ILE A 144 -2.88 -6.72 9.24
CA ILE A 144 -4.32 -6.41 9.29
C ILE A 144 -4.80 -5.68 8.03
N ASN A 145 -3.97 -4.84 7.42
CA ASN A 145 -4.25 -4.19 6.13
C ASN A 145 -4.54 -5.20 5.03
N SER A 146 -3.84 -6.33 5.02
CA SER A 146 -4.03 -7.40 4.03
C SER A 146 -5.30 -8.18 4.30
N GLU A 147 -5.58 -8.54 5.57
CA GLU A 147 -6.83 -9.21 5.95
C GLU A 147 -8.07 -8.40 5.57
N ILE A 148 -8.05 -7.07 5.79
CA ILE A 148 -9.14 -6.17 5.40
C ILE A 148 -9.43 -6.31 3.90
N GLN A 149 -8.40 -6.21 3.06
CA GLN A 149 -8.56 -6.26 1.61
C GLN A 149 -8.99 -7.65 1.12
N VAL A 150 -8.46 -8.72 1.72
CA VAL A 150 -8.90 -10.09 1.42
C VAL A 150 -10.37 -10.28 1.76
N ASN A 151 -10.83 -9.76 2.90
CA ASN A 151 -12.23 -9.85 3.29
C ASN A 151 -13.13 -9.05 2.32
N VAL A 152 -12.75 -7.84 1.91
CA VAL A 152 -13.47 -7.08 0.88
C VAL A 152 -13.51 -7.84 -0.44
N ALA A 153 -12.42 -8.48 -0.85
CA ALA A 153 -12.38 -9.31 -2.05
C ALA A 153 -13.35 -10.50 -1.96
N LYS A 154 -13.38 -11.18 -0.81
CA LYS A 154 -14.31 -12.32 -0.56
C LYS A 154 -15.77 -11.91 -0.54
N GLU A 155 -16.07 -10.72 -0.03
CA GLU A 155 -17.42 -10.16 -0.04
C GLU A 155 -17.88 -9.76 -1.44
N ALA A 156 -16.98 -9.21 -2.26
CA ALA A 156 -17.28 -8.80 -3.63
C ALA A 156 -17.33 -9.98 -4.63
N ALA A 157 -16.56 -11.02 -4.40
CA ALA A 157 -16.36 -12.12 -5.33
C ALA A 157 -17.66 -12.80 -5.80
N PRO A 158 -18.66 -13.13 -4.93
CA PRO A 158 -19.90 -13.77 -5.36
C PRO A 158 -20.70 -12.94 -6.37
N GLU A 159 -20.74 -11.60 -6.22
CA GLU A 159 -21.42 -10.71 -7.15
C GLU A 159 -20.79 -10.72 -8.55
N LEU A 160 -19.48 -10.98 -8.61
CA LEU A 160 -18.70 -11.04 -9.84
C LEU A 160 -18.58 -12.47 -10.41
N GLY A 161 -19.19 -13.45 -9.76
CA GLY A 161 -19.10 -14.86 -10.13
C GLY A 161 -17.69 -15.42 -9.96
N LEU A 162 -16.96 -14.93 -8.95
CA LEU A 162 -15.61 -15.34 -8.61
C LEU A 162 -15.58 -16.21 -7.34
N GLU A 163 -14.63 -17.11 -7.30
CA GLU A 163 -14.23 -17.88 -6.12
C GLU A 163 -12.82 -17.48 -5.71
N ILE A 164 -12.61 -17.21 -4.43
CA ILE A 164 -11.31 -16.80 -3.89
C ILE A 164 -10.58 -18.01 -3.30
N VAL A 165 -9.33 -18.20 -3.72
CA VAL A 165 -8.40 -19.20 -3.18
C VAL A 165 -7.28 -18.46 -2.44
N GLU A 166 -7.29 -18.56 -1.12
CA GLU A 166 -6.33 -17.86 -0.27
C GLU A 166 -5.01 -18.63 -0.12
N LYS A 167 -3.88 -17.93 -0.16
CA LYS A 167 -2.55 -18.42 0.19
C LYS A 167 -1.87 -17.44 1.13
N SER A 168 -1.77 -17.79 2.40
CA SER A 168 -1.03 -16.98 3.35
C SER A 168 0.46 -17.29 3.32
N VAL A 169 1.27 -16.25 3.54
CA VAL A 169 2.73 -16.33 3.67
C VAL A 169 3.14 -15.75 5.03
N ALA A 170 4.24 -16.21 5.56
CA ALA A 170 4.81 -15.70 6.81
C ALA A 170 6.12 -14.94 6.60
N THR A 171 6.80 -15.21 5.49
CA THR A 171 8.05 -14.54 5.11
C THR A 171 8.07 -14.22 3.61
N SER A 172 8.88 -13.26 3.19
CA SER A 172 9.07 -12.96 1.77
C SER A 172 9.64 -14.15 0.97
N ALA A 173 10.38 -15.04 1.63
CA ALA A 173 10.90 -16.27 1.01
C ALA A 173 9.79 -17.27 0.64
N ASP A 174 8.64 -17.23 1.32
CA ASP A 174 7.51 -18.14 1.06
C ASP A 174 6.69 -17.71 -0.16
N VAL A 175 6.83 -16.46 -0.61
CA VAL A 175 6.01 -15.86 -1.67
C VAL A 175 6.14 -16.62 -2.99
N LEU A 176 7.34 -17.00 -3.38
CA LEU A 176 7.58 -17.78 -4.61
C LEU A 176 6.83 -19.12 -4.57
N GLN A 177 6.94 -19.85 -3.46
CA GLN A 177 6.29 -21.15 -3.31
C GLN A 177 4.76 -21.01 -3.26
N ALA A 178 4.26 -19.96 -2.61
CA ALA A 178 2.82 -19.66 -2.59
C ALA A 178 2.30 -19.41 -4.01
N ALA A 179 3.00 -18.57 -4.80
CA ALA A 179 2.64 -18.30 -6.20
C ALA A 179 2.66 -19.60 -7.05
N GLN A 180 3.71 -20.39 -6.93
CA GLN A 180 3.82 -21.69 -7.65
C GLN A 180 2.68 -22.64 -7.31
N SER A 181 2.22 -22.64 -6.05
CA SER A 181 1.12 -23.52 -5.60
C SER A 181 -0.25 -23.14 -6.18
N LEU A 182 -0.40 -21.95 -6.74
CA LEU A 182 -1.61 -21.48 -7.40
C LEU A 182 -1.68 -21.93 -8.87
N VAL A 183 -0.55 -22.28 -9.50
CA VAL A 183 -0.50 -22.70 -10.89
C VAL A 183 -1.36 -23.95 -11.11
N GLY A 184 -2.29 -23.86 -12.07
CA GLY A 184 -3.26 -24.93 -12.37
C GLY A 184 -4.44 -25.04 -11.37
N SER A 185 -4.44 -24.23 -10.30
CA SER A 185 -5.53 -24.19 -9.33
C SER A 185 -6.41 -22.95 -9.46
N VAL A 186 -5.90 -21.88 -10.05
CA VAL A 186 -6.61 -20.62 -10.26
C VAL A 186 -6.42 -20.10 -11.68
N GLU A 187 -7.33 -19.22 -12.10
CA GLU A 187 -7.33 -18.63 -13.44
C GLU A 187 -6.79 -17.19 -13.44
N ALA A 188 -6.71 -16.56 -12.27
CA ALA A 188 -6.09 -15.26 -12.07
C ALA A 188 -5.44 -15.16 -10.68
N ILE A 189 -4.53 -14.20 -10.50
CA ILE A 189 -3.91 -13.87 -9.21
C ILE A 189 -4.26 -12.43 -8.87
N TYR A 190 -4.59 -12.17 -7.62
CA TYR A 190 -4.73 -10.85 -7.04
C TYR A 190 -3.72 -10.66 -5.91
N VAL A 191 -2.94 -9.60 -5.98
CA VAL A 191 -1.99 -9.20 -4.92
C VAL A 191 -2.51 -7.91 -4.29
N PRO A 192 -2.99 -7.95 -3.03
CA PRO A 192 -3.41 -6.75 -2.30
C PRO A 192 -2.21 -5.84 -1.98
N THR A 193 -2.45 -4.70 -1.34
CA THR A 193 -1.38 -3.84 -0.81
C THR A 193 -0.75 -4.45 0.46
N ASP A 194 -0.19 -5.63 0.30
CA ASP A 194 0.52 -6.40 1.31
C ASP A 194 2.01 -6.08 1.26
N ASN A 195 2.55 -5.52 2.33
CA ASN A 195 3.93 -5.02 2.32
C ASN A 195 4.97 -6.12 2.05
N MET A 196 4.74 -7.31 2.62
CA MET A 196 5.64 -8.45 2.44
C MET A 196 5.57 -9.00 1.01
N VAL A 197 4.37 -9.22 0.49
CA VAL A 197 4.18 -9.77 -0.87
C VAL A 197 4.64 -8.76 -1.93
N VAL A 198 4.33 -7.47 -1.77
CA VAL A 198 4.77 -6.41 -2.70
C VAL A 198 6.30 -6.28 -2.71
N SER A 199 6.97 -6.41 -1.56
CA SER A 199 8.44 -6.41 -1.52
C SER A 199 9.06 -7.57 -2.32
N ALA A 200 8.35 -8.70 -2.41
CA ALA A 200 8.74 -9.90 -3.17
C ALA A 200 7.94 -10.08 -4.49
N ALA A 201 7.26 -9.03 -4.97
CA ALA A 201 6.31 -9.12 -6.08
C ALA A 201 6.92 -9.67 -7.38
N GLN A 202 8.23 -9.47 -7.61
CA GLN A 202 8.92 -10.03 -8.78
C GLN A 202 8.74 -11.56 -8.88
N SER A 203 8.73 -12.26 -7.74
CA SER A 203 8.50 -13.71 -7.71
C SER A 203 7.09 -14.09 -8.15
N VAL A 204 6.07 -13.34 -7.72
CA VAL A 204 4.68 -13.56 -8.13
C VAL A 204 4.50 -13.26 -9.61
N VAL A 205 5.03 -12.12 -10.07
CA VAL A 205 4.97 -11.67 -11.46
C VAL A 205 5.63 -12.70 -12.37
N GLN A 206 6.81 -13.19 -12.01
CA GLN A 206 7.51 -14.22 -12.80
C GLN A 206 6.64 -15.47 -12.97
N VAL A 207 6.11 -16.02 -11.88
CA VAL A 207 5.25 -17.23 -11.92
C VAL A 207 3.99 -16.98 -12.75
N ALA A 208 3.34 -15.82 -12.58
CA ALA A 208 2.14 -15.44 -13.30
C ALA A 208 2.42 -15.37 -14.82
N ASN A 209 3.48 -14.67 -15.22
CA ASN A 209 3.82 -14.45 -16.63
C ASN A 209 4.30 -15.74 -17.32
N GLU A 210 5.14 -16.56 -16.67
CA GLU A 210 5.59 -17.85 -17.20
C GLU A 210 4.42 -18.81 -17.47
N ASN A 211 3.36 -18.72 -16.66
CA ASN A 211 2.17 -19.57 -16.76
C ASN A 211 0.98 -18.87 -17.44
N LYS A 212 1.16 -17.64 -17.94
CA LYS A 212 0.11 -16.82 -18.59
C LYS A 212 -1.13 -16.64 -17.72
N ILE A 213 -0.94 -16.47 -16.40
CA ILE A 213 -1.99 -16.19 -15.45
C ILE A 213 -2.09 -14.67 -15.29
N PRO A 214 -3.23 -14.02 -15.57
CA PRO A 214 -3.39 -12.59 -15.34
C PRO A 214 -3.22 -12.25 -13.86
N LEU A 215 -2.42 -11.21 -13.58
CA LEU A 215 -2.17 -10.71 -12.24
C LEU A 215 -2.71 -9.29 -12.12
N ILE A 216 -3.73 -9.12 -11.28
CA ILE A 216 -4.25 -7.82 -10.87
C ILE A 216 -3.62 -7.45 -9.52
N ALA A 217 -3.24 -6.19 -9.40
CA ALA A 217 -2.55 -5.70 -8.21
C ALA A 217 -3.34 -4.62 -7.46
N GLY A 218 -3.11 -4.53 -6.17
CA GLY A 218 -3.64 -3.48 -5.31
C GLY A 218 -3.01 -2.11 -5.56
N GLU A 219 -1.82 -2.08 -6.19
CA GLU A 219 -1.07 -0.85 -6.44
C GLU A 219 -0.16 -0.96 -7.68
N SER A 220 0.33 0.19 -8.17
CA SER A 220 1.00 0.29 -9.47
C SER A 220 2.39 -0.34 -9.55
N SER A 221 3.15 -0.41 -8.46
CA SER A 221 4.53 -0.91 -8.53
C SER A 221 4.61 -2.38 -8.91
N VAL A 222 3.57 -3.17 -8.62
CA VAL A 222 3.47 -4.56 -9.07
C VAL A 222 3.18 -4.62 -10.57
N VAL A 223 2.37 -3.69 -11.09
CA VAL A 223 2.09 -3.56 -12.53
C VAL A 223 3.36 -3.16 -13.29
N GLU A 224 4.15 -2.26 -12.73
CA GLU A 224 5.45 -1.83 -13.27
C GLU A 224 6.47 -2.98 -13.36
N LYS A 225 6.39 -3.94 -12.44
CA LYS A 225 7.22 -5.16 -12.44
C LYS A 225 6.73 -6.26 -13.41
N GLY A 226 5.62 -6.01 -14.12
CA GLY A 226 5.05 -6.97 -15.09
C GLY A 226 3.71 -7.58 -14.67
N GLY A 227 3.06 -7.10 -13.62
CA GLY A 227 1.64 -7.37 -13.36
C GLY A 227 0.78 -6.78 -14.47
N LEU A 228 -0.45 -7.27 -14.63
CA LEU A 228 -1.31 -6.85 -15.74
C LEU A 228 -1.90 -5.45 -15.56
N ALA A 229 -2.57 -5.22 -14.44
CA ALA A 229 -3.29 -3.97 -14.23
C ALA A 229 -3.61 -3.72 -12.74
N THR A 230 -3.96 -2.47 -12.46
CA THR A 230 -4.51 -2.00 -11.18
C THR A 230 -5.52 -0.89 -11.37
N VAL A 231 -6.38 -0.69 -10.40
CA VAL A 231 -7.11 0.56 -10.12
C VAL A 231 -6.68 1.00 -8.73
N GLY A 232 -6.03 2.14 -8.61
CA GLY A 232 -5.47 2.52 -7.31
C GLY A 232 -5.08 3.98 -7.21
N ILE A 233 -4.62 4.34 -6.03
CA ILE A 233 -4.11 5.67 -5.72
C ILE A 233 -2.66 5.83 -6.20
N ILE A 234 -2.22 7.09 -6.25
CA ILE A 234 -0.83 7.45 -6.50
C ILE A 234 -0.15 7.68 -5.15
N TYR A 235 0.75 6.79 -4.75
CA TYR A 235 1.39 6.83 -3.43
C TYR A 235 2.26 8.08 -3.21
N TYR A 236 2.87 8.62 -4.26
CA TYR A 236 3.56 9.91 -4.16
C TYR A 236 2.62 11.04 -3.73
N ASP A 237 1.44 11.14 -4.37
CA ASP A 237 0.45 12.16 -4.04
C ASP A 237 -0.15 11.95 -2.64
N LEU A 238 -0.32 10.67 -2.21
CA LEU A 238 -0.74 10.35 -0.85
C LEU A 238 0.29 10.83 0.18
N GLY A 239 1.57 10.58 -0.08
CA GLY A 239 2.66 11.05 0.75
C GLY A 239 2.72 12.57 0.81
N LYS A 240 2.53 13.26 -0.34
CA LYS A 240 2.49 14.71 -0.41
C LYS A 240 1.34 15.28 0.43
N GLN A 241 0.15 14.68 0.35
CA GLN A 241 -1.00 15.03 1.18
C GLN A 241 -0.68 14.86 2.69
N THR A 242 0.00 13.76 3.06
CA THR A 242 0.45 13.55 4.45
C THR A 242 1.47 14.61 4.87
N GLY A 243 2.35 15.05 3.98
CA GLY A 243 3.30 16.13 4.21
C GLY A 243 2.61 17.48 4.46
N GLU A 244 1.52 17.76 3.76
CA GLU A 244 0.69 18.96 4.00
C GLU A 244 0.01 18.89 5.39
N MET A 245 -0.42 17.70 5.83
CA MET A 245 -0.89 17.49 7.20
C MET A 245 0.23 17.74 8.22
N ALA A 246 1.46 17.29 7.92
CA ALA A 246 2.61 17.51 8.80
C ALA A 246 2.89 18.99 9.04
N ILE A 247 2.77 19.82 8.01
CA ILE A 247 2.96 21.26 8.13
C ILE A 247 1.95 21.86 9.10
N ARG A 248 0.68 21.48 8.99
CA ARG A 248 -0.39 21.94 9.91
C ARG A 248 -0.10 21.56 11.36
N VAL A 249 0.36 20.30 11.60
CA VAL A 249 0.76 19.85 12.96
C VAL A 249 1.94 20.67 13.48
N LEU A 250 2.97 20.90 12.66
CA LEU A 250 4.14 21.71 13.03
C LEU A 250 3.80 23.18 13.28
N GLU A 251 2.73 23.69 12.68
CA GLU A 251 2.17 25.03 12.91
C GLU A 251 1.22 25.08 14.12
N GLY A 252 0.96 23.93 14.78
CA GLY A 252 0.24 23.87 16.05
C GLY A 252 -1.21 23.37 15.94
N GLU A 253 -1.63 22.78 14.81
CA GLU A 253 -2.92 22.10 14.73
C GLU A 253 -2.91 20.85 15.62
N ASP A 254 -4.00 20.64 16.35
CA ASP A 254 -4.15 19.49 17.24
C ASP A 254 -4.43 18.22 16.45
N ILE A 255 -3.46 17.32 16.38
CA ILE A 255 -3.54 16.07 15.64
C ILE A 255 -4.73 15.20 16.08
N SER A 256 -5.15 15.27 17.35
CA SER A 256 -6.27 14.49 17.88
C SER A 256 -7.63 14.91 17.29
N GLN A 257 -7.68 16.12 16.71
CA GLN A 257 -8.87 16.68 16.06
C GLN A 257 -8.73 16.73 14.54
N MET A 258 -7.57 16.33 14.00
CA MET A 258 -7.29 16.35 12.57
C MET A 258 -7.89 15.11 11.91
N PRO A 259 -8.94 15.23 11.05
CA PRO A 259 -9.55 14.08 10.41
C PRO A 259 -8.56 13.29 9.57
N VAL A 260 -8.76 11.98 9.49
CA VAL A 260 -8.05 11.11 8.54
C VAL A 260 -8.45 11.50 7.12
N GLU A 261 -7.47 11.74 6.29
CA GLU A 261 -7.68 12.10 4.89
C GLU A 261 -7.49 10.89 3.96
N ARG A 262 -8.00 10.98 2.74
CA ARG A 262 -7.85 9.95 1.71
C ARG A 262 -7.90 10.59 0.33
N GLN A 263 -7.34 9.91 -0.66
CA GLN A 263 -7.49 10.31 -2.05
C GLN A 263 -8.90 9.93 -2.55
N GLU A 264 -9.52 10.83 -3.33
CA GLU A 264 -10.83 10.61 -3.94
C GLU A 264 -10.72 10.03 -5.36
N ARG A 265 -9.52 10.14 -5.96
CA ARG A 265 -9.27 9.70 -7.34
C ARG A 265 -8.45 8.43 -7.37
N PHE A 266 -8.90 7.48 -8.18
CA PHE A 266 -8.18 6.27 -8.52
C PHE A 266 -7.81 6.28 -10.00
N ASP A 267 -6.58 5.90 -10.31
CA ASP A 267 -6.10 5.77 -11.67
C ASP A 267 -6.07 4.29 -12.09
N THR A 268 -6.55 4.01 -13.30
CA THR A 268 -6.41 2.69 -13.91
C THR A 268 -5.14 2.64 -14.71
N ILE A 269 -4.25 1.69 -14.37
CA ILE A 269 -2.97 1.47 -15.05
C ILE A 269 -2.95 0.06 -15.60
N ILE A 270 -2.58 -0.08 -16.88
CA ILE A 270 -2.48 -1.36 -17.58
C ILE A 270 -1.09 -1.48 -18.20
N ASN A 271 -0.43 -2.60 -17.94
CA ASN A 271 0.88 -2.92 -18.53
C ASN A 271 0.69 -3.48 -19.95
N LYS A 272 1.14 -2.70 -20.94
CA LYS A 272 1.03 -3.06 -22.36
C LYS A 272 1.78 -4.35 -22.67
N ASP A 273 2.97 -4.55 -22.11
CA ASP A 273 3.82 -5.70 -22.40
C ASP A 273 3.15 -6.98 -21.88
N THR A 274 2.51 -6.92 -20.71
CA THR A 274 1.75 -8.05 -20.16
C THR A 274 0.46 -8.32 -20.94
N VAL A 275 -0.21 -7.28 -21.46
CA VAL A 275 -1.34 -7.44 -22.40
C VAL A 275 -0.92 -8.23 -23.65
N GLU A 276 0.23 -7.88 -24.24
CA GLU A 276 0.79 -8.56 -25.40
C GLU A 276 1.20 -10.02 -25.07
N LEU A 277 1.84 -10.24 -23.92
CA LEU A 277 2.23 -11.56 -23.40
C LEU A 277 1.03 -12.50 -23.25
N LEU A 278 -0.07 -11.97 -22.70
CA LEU A 278 -1.31 -12.74 -22.48
C LEU A 278 -2.14 -12.88 -23.75
N GLY A 279 -1.86 -12.09 -24.79
CA GLY A 279 -2.54 -12.14 -26.08
C GLY A 279 -4.01 -11.66 -26.01
N ILE A 280 -4.30 -10.71 -25.12
CA ILE A 280 -5.64 -10.15 -24.95
C ILE A 280 -5.81 -8.81 -25.65
N THR A 281 -7.07 -8.44 -25.88
CA THR A 281 -7.44 -7.12 -26.39
C THR A 281 -8.13 -6.34 -25.27
N ILE A 282 -7.68 -5.12 -25.03
CA ILE A 282 -8.31 -4.21 -24.06
C ILE A 282 -9.61 -3.69 -24.68
N PRO A 283 -10.78 -3.79 -23.97
CA PRO A 283 -12.02 -3.20 -24.42
C PRO A 283 -11.90 -1.68 -24.66
N GLU A 284 -12.61 -1.15 -25.65
CA GLU A 284 -12.46 0.23 -26.10
C GLU A 284 -12.81 1.26 -25.01
N ASP A 285 -13.84 1.00 -24.22
CA ASP A 285 -14.22 1.83 -23.09
C ASP A 285 -13.09 1.93 -22.05
N LEU A 286 -12.51 0.79 -21.72
CA LEU A 286 -11.38 0.74 -20.78
C LEU A 286 -10.12 1.39 -21.37
N ALA A 287 -9.84 1.22 -22.67
CA ALA A 287 -8.70 1.83 -23.33
C ALA A 287 -8.76 3.38 -23.35
N ASN A 288 -9.95 3.96 -23.29
CA ASN A 288 -10.15 5.40 -23.26
C ASN A 288 -9.97 6.00 -21.85
N GLU A 289 -10.12 5.20 -20.80
CA GLU A 289 -10.07 5.65 -19.40
C GLU A 289 -8.73 5.31 -18.71
N ALA A 290 -8.09 4.23 -19.14
CA ALA A 290 -6.87 3.72 -18.51
C ALA A 290 -5.60 4.35 -19.05
N THR A 291 -4.58 4.45 -18.20
CA THR A 291 -3.20 4.69 -18.61
C THR A 291 -2.58 3.35 -19.03
N ILE A 292 -2.35 3.20 -20.34
CA ILE A 292 -1.74 2.00 -20.91
C ILE A 292 -0.30 2.34 -21.31
N LYS A 293 0.68 1.71 -20.68
CA LYS A 293 2.09 1.97 -20.95
C LYS A 293 2.95 0.71 -20.90
N SER A 294 4.09 0.73 -21.61
CA SER A 294 5.17 -0.24 -21.47
C SER A 294 6.06 0.14 -20.31
N PHE A 295 6.65 -0.86 -19.67
CA PHE A 295 7.60 -0.69 -18.56
C PHE A 295 8.94 -1.37 -18.86
N ASP A 296 9.08 -2.04 -20.00
CA ASP A 296 10.27 -2.78 -20.43
C ASP A 296 11.30 -1.89 -21.20
N GLU A 297 11.29 -0.56 -20.98
CA GLU A 297 12.26 0.37 -21.60
C GLU A 297 13.45 0.71 -20.69
#